data_676db24778059de514413eb980f89237
#
_entry.id   676db24778059de514413eb980f89237
#
_cell.length_a   1.000
_cell.length_b   1.000
_cell.length_c   1.000
_cell.angle_alpha   90.00
_cell.angle_beta   90.00
_cell.angle_gamma   90.00
#
_symmetry.space_group_name_H-M   'P 1'
#
loop_
_entity.id
_entity.type
_entity.pdbx_description
1 polymer ?
#
loop_
_entity_poly.entity_id
_entity_poly.type
_entity_poly.pdbx_seq_one_letter_code
_entity_poly.pdbx_strand_id
1 'polypeptide(L)'
;NYPAAVTEATKIVPQATAPFSATTGVAHALQANIVNVFRAPSSTTESILSMPMTATAGDNPGTQNQLGFYFAKSTGNGEFSLNPSGIIGNAGWLVTDARRGFNAVVSAKPYLNLKYNGGTPFTDYAPVIRYAEVMLNLAEALARTNAGVNAKALALLNAVRQRSDALTI
;
A
#
# COMPACT_ATOMS: atom_id res chain seq x y z
N ASN A 1 -16.59 16.29 -0.94
CA ASN A 1 -17.66 16.13 0.08
C ASN A 1 -17.17 15.20 1.19
N TYR A 2 -16.49 15.77 2.20
CA TYR A 2 -15.91 14.99 3.30
C TYR A 2 -16.96 14.25 4.16
N PRO A 3 -18.13 14.82 4.51
CA PRO A 3 -19.15 14.07 5.23
C PRO A 3 -19.62 12.80 4.53
N ALA A 4 -19.80 12.83 3.22
CA ALA A 4 -20.14 11.64 2.45
C ALA A 4 -18.99 10.63 2.46
N ALA A 5 -17.75 11.08 2.35
CA ALA A 5 -16.58 10.20 2.44
C ALA A 5 -16.48 9.51 3.81
N VAL A 6 -16.78 10.22 4.91
CA VAL A 6 -16.87 9.61 6.25
C VAL A 6 -17.93 8.53 6.28
N THR A 7 -19.13 8.81 5.75
CA THR A 7 -20.25 7.87 5.73
C THR A 7 -19.87 6.58 4.98
N GLU A 8 -19.32 6.69 3.80
CA GLU A 8 -19.00 5.52 2.96
C GLU A 8 -17.80 4.73 3.51
N ALA A 9 -16.72 5.41 3.88
CA ALA A 9 -15.53 4.75 4.40
C ALA A 9 -15.79 4.06 5.76
N THR A 10 -16.70 4.59 6.60
CA THR A 10 -17.07 3.97 7.87
C THR A 10 -17.79 2.64 7.68
N LYS A 11 -18.43 2.39 6.55
CA LYS A 11 -19.02 1.07 6.24
C LYS A 11 -17.94 -0.02 6.11
N ILE A 12 -16.73 0.37 5.66
CA ILE A 12 -15.59 -0.54 5.49
C ILE A 12 -14.71 -0.57 6.76
N VAL A 13 -14.60 0.56 7.47
CA VAL A 13 -13.82 0.71 8.70
C VAL A 13 -14.73 1.16 9.85
N PRO A 14 -15.60 0.27 10.36
CA PRO A 14 -16.63 0.63 11.37
C PRO A 14 -16.04 0.88 12.76
N GLN A 15 -14.89 0.31 13.10
CA GLN A 15 -14.30 0.40 14.44
C GLN A 15 -13.97 1.85 14.82
N ALA A 16 -14.27 2.20 16.08
CA ALA A 16 -13.93 3.51 16.63
C ALA A 16 -12.44 3.62 17.01
N THR A 17 -11.83 2.50 17.41
CA THR A 17 -10.45 2.40 17.90
C THR A 17 -9.75 1.19 17.29
N ALA A 18 -8.43 1.16 17.37
CA ALA A 18 -7.64 -0.01 16.98
C ALA A 18 -7.95 -1.24 17.87
N PRO A 19 -7.82 -2.46 17.35
CA PRO A 19 -7.39 -2.79 16.00
C PRO A 19 -8.51 -2.54 14.98
N PHE A 20 -8.13 -1.93 13.86
CA PHE A 20 -9.04 -1.69 12.73
C PHE A 20 -9.09 -2.95 11.86
N SER A 21 -9.93 -3.91 12.23
CA SER A 21 -10.17 -5.11 11.46
C SER A 21 -11.66 -5.40 11.44
N ALA A 22 -12.23 -5.58 10.25
CA ALA A 22 -13.63 -5.85 10.09
C ALA A 22 -13.97 -7.25 10.68
N THR A 23 -14.97 -7.32 11.54
CA THR A 23 -15.45 -8.56 12.19
C THR A 23 -16.71 -9.11 11.55
N THR A 24 -17.34 -8.35 10.66
CA THR A 24 -18.55 -8.71 9.91
C THR A 24 -18.39 -8.36 8.44
N GLY A 25 -19.07 -9.09 7.57
CA GLY A 25 -18.94 -8.91 6.13
C GLY A 25 -17.60 -9.42 5.62
N VAL A 26 -16.95 -8.65 4.74
CA VAL A 26 -15.60 -8.96 4.27
C VAL A 26 -14.58 -8.58 5.34
N ALA A 27 -13.78 -9.54 5.77
CA ALA A 27 -12.80 -9.37 6.85
C ALA A 27 -11.57 -8.57 6.39
N HIS A 28 -11.75 -7.28 6.12
CA HIS A 28 -10.63 -6.39 5.79
C HIS A 28 -9.80 -6.07 7.03
N ALA A 29 -8.49 -6.14 6.87
CA ALA A 29 -7.50 -5.79 7.89
C ALA A 29 -6.16 -5.40 7.26
N LEU A 30 -5.36 -4.60 7.97
CA LEU A 30 -3.97 -4.36 7.60
C LEU A 30 -3.16 -5.66 7.72
N GLN A 31 -2.30 -5.93 6.77
CA GLN A 31 -1.27 -6.96 6.92
C GLN A 31 -0.24 -6.51 7.96
N ALA A 32 0.11 -7.37 8.89
CA ALA A 32 1.11 -7.06 9.92
C ALA A 32 2.48 -6.71 9.31
N ASN A 33 2.83 -7.38 8.23
CA ASN A 33 4.04 -7.05 7.45
C ASN A 33 3.63 -6.47 6.09
N ILE A 34 4.08 -5.25 5.80
CA ILE A 34 3.79 -4.56 4.54
C ILE A 34 4.24 -5.35 3.30
N VAL A 35 5.25 -6.20 3.43
CA VAL A 35 5.74 -7.04 2.32
C VAL A 35 4.65 -7.99 1.83
N ASN A 36 3.84 -8.54 2.74
CA ASN A 36 2.80 -9.50 2.40
C ASN A 36 1.68 -8.92 1.51
N VAL A 37 1.54 -7.59 1.50
CA VAL A 37 0.57 -6.91 0.62
C VAL A 37 0.90 -7.09 -0.86
N PHE A 38 2.19 -7.31 -1.16
CA PHE A 38 2.72 -7.36 -2.53
C PHE A 38 3.29 -8.74 -2.90
N ARG A 39 2.94 -9.77 -2.16
CA ARG A 39 3.40 -11.14 -2.39
C ARG A 39 2.22 -12.08 -2.63
N ALA A 40 2.51 -13.17 -3.30
CA ALA A 40 1.53 -14.24 -3.45
C ALA A 40 1.17 -14.88 -2.08
N PRO A 41 -0.09 -15.25 -1.85
CA PRO A 41 -1.24 -14.98 -2.71
C PRO A 41 -1.66 -13.51 -2.59
N SER A 42 -1.74 -12.79 -3.68
CA SER A 42 -1.99 -11.33 -3.69
C SER A 42 -3.36 -10.90 -3.17
N SER A 43 -4.28 -11.85 -2.99
CA SER A 43 -5.59 -11.66 -2.36
C SER A 43 -5.47 -11.74 -0.84
N THR A 44 -5.01 -10.68 -0.21
CA THR A 44 -4.89 -10.58 1.25
C THR A 44 -6.09 -9.84 1.85
N THR A 45 -6.22 -9.85 3.18
CA THR A 45 -7.25 -9.06 3.89
C THR A 45 -7.09 -7.55 3.67
N GLU A 46 -5.93 -7.09 3.23
CA GLU A 46 -5.69 -5.68 2.89
C GLU A 46 -6.11 -5.33 1.46
N SER A 47 -6.26 -6.31 0.56
CA SER A 47 -6.72 -6.07 -0.82
C SER A 47 -8.23 -5.88 -0.84
N ILE A 48 -8.70 -4.73 -1.30
CA ILE A 48 -10.12 -4.47 -1.59
C ILE A 48 -10.39 -4.72 -3.07
N LEU A 49 -9.53 -4.18 -3.92
CA LEU A 49 -9.59 -4.39 -5.36
C LEU A 49 -8.16 -4.49 -5.90
N SER A 50 -7.88 -5.57 -6.60
CA SER A 50 -6.62 -5.77 -7.31
C SER A 50 -6.89 -6.32 -8.70
N MET A 51 -6.07 -5.95 -9.65
CA MET A 51 -6.10 -6.56 -10.99
C MET A 51 -5.21 -7.81 -10.94
N PRO A 52 -5.76 -8.99 -11.16
CA PRO A 52 -4.98 -10.21 -11.19
C PRO A 52 -4.05 -10.22 -12.41
N MET A 53 -2.82 -10.68 -12.17
CA MET A 53 -1.84 -10.98 -13.22
C MET A 53 -1.43 -12.42 -13.02
N THR A 54 -1.77 -13.29 -13.97
CA THR A 54 -1.43 -14.71 -13.89
C THR A 54 -0.65 -15.13 -15.13
N ALA A 55 -0.09 -16.33 -15.11
CA ALA A 55 0.53 -16.91 -16.30
C ALA A 55 -0.51 -17.44 -17.31
N THR A 56 -1.79 -17.45 -16.94
CA THR A 56 -2.87 -17.95 -17.78
C THR A 56 -3.20 -16.96 -18.89
N ALA A 57 -3.42 -17.44 -20.08
CA ALA A 57 -3.87 -16.61 -21.19
C ALA A 57 -5.20 -15.91 -20.84
N GLY A 58 -5.26 -14.61 -21.07
CA GLY A 58 -6.40 -13.77 -20.71
C GLY A 58 -6.15 -12.90 -19.48
N ASP A 59 -5.48 -13.41 -18.45
CA ASP A 59 -5.10 -12.66 -17.25
C ASP A 59 -3.65 -12.16 -17.30
N ASN A 60 -2.94 -12.46 -18.37
CA ASN A 60 -1.58 -11.99 -18.60
C ASN A 60 -1.58 -10.94 -19.73
N PRO A 61 -1.45 -9.65 -19.41
CA PRO A 61 -1.50 -8.58 -20.40
C PRO A 61 -0.23 -8.50 -21.27
N GLY A 62 0.66 -9.46 -21.14
CA GLY A 62 1.98 -9.47 -21.76
C GLY A 62 3.04 -8.81 -20.88
N THR A 63 4.28 -9.23 -21.05
CA THR A 63 5.42 -8.88 -20.21
C THR A 63 5.57 -7.36 -20.02
N GLN A 64 5.38 -6.58 -21.10
CA GLN A 64 5.58 -5.14 -21.10
C GLN A 64 4.42 -4.33 -20.50
N ASN A 65 3.41 -4.96 -19.97
CA ASN A 65 2.26 -4.27 -19.37
C ASN A 65 2.15 -4.52 -17.86
N GLN A 66 3.22 -5.00 -17.23
CA GLN A 66 3.20 -5.45 -15.85
C GLN A 66 4.15 -4.64 -14.97
N LEU A 67 3.76 -4.42 -13.71
CA LEU A 67 4.50 -3.56 -12.78
C LEU A 67 5.93 -4.06 -12.52
N GLY A 68 6.12 -5.36 -12.38
CA GLY A 68 7.45 -5.95 -12.19
C GLY A 68 8.40 -5.67 -13.37
N PHE A 69 7.88 -5.65 -14.60
CA PHE A 69 8.69 -5.32 -15.78
C PHE A 69 9.23 -3.88 -15.72
N TYR A 70 8.37 -2.92 -15.36
CA TYR A 70 8.75 -1.49 -15.38
C TYR A 70 9.54 -1.05 -14.17
N PHE A 71 9.22 -1.56 -12.98
CA PHE A 71 9.73 -1.02 -11.72
C PHE A 71 10.83 -1.86 -11.08
N ALA A 72 11.05 -3.11 -11.52
CA ALA A 72 12.11 -3.97 -11.02
C ALA A 72 13.24 -4.09 -12.04
N LYS A 73 14.44 -3.60 -11.68
CA LYS A 73 15.61 -3.66 -12.57
C LYS A 73 16.32 -5.00 -12.54
N SER A 74 16.24 -5.71 -11.42
CA SER A 74 16.92 -7.00 -11.27
C SER A 74 16.22 -8.15 -11.99
N THR A 75 14.90 -8.07 -12.15
CA THR A 75 14.06 -9.14 -12.73
C THR A 75 13.29 -8.70 -13.97
N GLY A 76 13.12 -7.40 -14.16
CA GLY A 76 12.46 -6.78 -15.29
C GLY A 76 13.38 -5.87 -16.10
N ASN A 77 12.80 -4.94 -16.84
CA ASN A 77 13.56 -3.95 -17.61
C ASN A 77 13.99 -2.75 -16.77
N GLY A 78 13.23 -2.42 -15.72
CA GLY A 78 13.50 -1.31 -14.81
C GLY A 78 13.58 0.02 -15.55
N GLU A 79 12.52 0.37 -16.25
CA GLU A 79 12.46 1.65 -16.98
C GLU A 79 12.27 2.83 -16.04
N PHE A 80 11.55 2.63 -14.93
CA PHE A 80 11.26 3.65 -13.95
C PHE A 80 12.00 3.41 -12.64
N SER A 81 12.81 4.38 -12.24
CA SER A 81 13.45 4.45 -10.93
C SER A 81 12.78 5.52 -10.07
N LEU A 82 12.92 5.41 -8.76
CA LEU A 82 12.50 6.47 -7.86
C LEU A 82 13.45 7.67 -7.98
N ASN A 83 12.90 8.87 -7.81
CA ASN A 83 13.72 10.07 -7.75
C ASN A 83 14.53 10.11 -6.44
N PRO A 84 15.87 10.11 -6.49
CA PRO A 84 16.70 10.17 -5.28
C PRO A 84 16.47 11.44 -4.44
N SER A 85 16.12 12.56 -5.09
CA SER A 85 15.80 13.84 -4.44
C SER A 85 14.32 13.93 -4.00
N GLY A 86 13.51 12.91 -4.29
CA GLY A 86 12.12 12.82 -3.86
C GLY A 86 11.97 12.21 -2.47
N ILE A 87 11.00 11.32 -2.32
CA ILE A 87 10.70 10.68 -1.03
C ILE A 87 11.90 9.91 -0.46
N ILE A 88 12.73 9.32 -1.30
CA ILE A 88 13.95 8.58 -0.87
C ILE A 88 14.89 9.49 -0.10
N GLY A 89 15.08 10.72 -0.57
CA GLY A 89 15.95 11.71 0.06
C GLY A 89 15.29 12.49 1.21
N ASN A 90 14.01 12.28 1.47
CA ASN A 90 13.29 13.01 2.50
C ASN A 90 13.66 12.50 3.90
N ALA A 91 14.18 13.40 4.76
CA ALA A 91 14.57 13.06 6.13
C ALA A 91 13.41 12.56 7.00
N GLY A 92 12.18 12.95 6.70
CA GLY A 92 10.96 12.47 7.36
C GLY A 92 10.61 11.02 7.03
N TRP A 93 11.21 10.42 6.00
CA TRP A 93 11.09 9.00 5.73
C TRP A 93 12.28 8.25 6.34
N LEU A 94 12.11 7.79 7.57
CA LEU A 94 13.16 7.21 8.37
C LEU A 94 13.75 5.94 7.74
N VAL A 95 15.02 5.69 8.03
CA VAL A 95 15.72 4.47 7.55
C VAL A 95 15.15 3.19 8.17
N THR A 96 14.49 3.30 9.31
CA THR A 96 13.81 2.22 10.02
C THR A 96 12.46 1.85 9.42
N ASP A 97 11.91 2.66 8.52
CA ASP A 97 10.63 2.39 7.87
C ASP A 97 10.74 1.15 6.98
N ALA A 98 9.95 0.12 7.27
CA ALA A 98 9.95 -1.15 6.55
C ALA A 98 9.70 -1.00 5.04
N ARG A 99 9.02 0.09 4.61
CA ARG A 99 8.77 0.37 3.20
C ARG A 99 10.05 0.71 2.43
N ARG A 100 11.11 1.16 3.11
CA ARG A 100 12.42 1.34 2.48
C ARG A 100 13.02 0.03 1.99
N GLY A 101 12.65 -1.10 2.62
CA GLY A 101 13.05 -2.44 2.18
C GLY A 101 12.53 -2.83 0.80
N PHE A 102 11.59 -2.10 0.22
CA PHE A 102 11.16 -2.33 -1.17
C PHE A 102 12.15 -1.81 -2.22
N ASN A 103 13.10 -0.97 -1.82
CA ASN A 103 14.03 -0.34 -2.73
C ASN A 103 15.36 -1.09 -2.77
N ALA A 104 15.92 -1.21 -3.95
CA ALA A 104 17.30 -1.61 -4.14
C ALA A 104 17.97 -0.70 -5.15
N VAL A 105 19.23 -0.32 -4.90
CA VAL A 105 20.02 0.53 -5.80
C VAL A 105 20.69 -0.35 -6.84
N VAL A 106 20.43 -0.07 -8.11
CA VAL A 106 21.09 -0.72 -9.24
C VAL A 106 21.62 0.39 -10.17
N SER A 107 22.90 0.35 -10.51
CA SER A 107 23.55 1.36 -11.34
C SER A 107 23.30 2.79 -10.83
N ALA A 108 23.47 3.01 -9.52
CA ALA A 108 23.28 4.28 -8.82
C ALA A 108 21.83 4.82 -8.81
N LYS A 109 20.84 4.04 -9.24
CA LYS A 109 19.41 4.42 -9.20
C LYS A 109 18.62 3.51 -8.29
N PRO A 110 17.68 4.06 -7.46
CA PRO A 110 16.81 3.25 -6.62
C PRO A 110 15.60 2.73 -7.43
N TYR A 111 15.42 1.40 -7.41
CA TYR A 111 14.31 0.71 -8.05
C TYR A 111 13.47 -0.05 -7.04
N LEU A 112 12.21 -0.33 -7.36
CA LEU A 112 11.29 -1.10 -6.51
C LEU A 112 11.48 -2.63 -6.67
N ASN A 113 12.72 -3.09 -6.76
CA ASN A 113 13.10 -4.48 -7.01
C ASN A 113 12.55 -5.48 -5.99
N LEU A 114 12.27 -5.01 -4.77
CA LEU A 114 11.79 -5.87 -3.68
C LEU A 114 10.29 -5.70 -3.41
N LYS A 115 9.64 -4.73 -4.07
CA LYS A 115 8.18 -4.58 -4.06
C LYS A 115 7.53 -5.46 -5.12
N TYR A 116 8.02 -5.37 -6.36
CA TYR A 116 7.59 -6.16 -7.49
C TYR A 116 8.73 -7.08 -7.88
N ASN A 117 8.70 -8.32 -7.41
CA ASN A 117 9.83 -9.24 -7.59
C ASN A 117 9.52 -10.44 -8.49
N GLY A 118 8.35 -10.46 -9.10
CA GLY A 118 8.04 -11.46 -10.10
C GLY A 118 8.95 -11.31 -11.31
N GLY A 119 9.78 -12.32 -11.60
CA GLY A 119 10.38 -12.47 -12.92
C GLY A 119 9.32 -12.85 -13.95
N THR A 120 9.73 -13.07 -15.22
CA THR A 120 8.78 -13.56 -16.24
C THR A 120 8.07 -14.82 -15.73
N PRO A 121 6.73 -14.86 -15.79
CA PRO A 121 5.80 -14.00 -16.54
C PRO A 121 5.27 -12.74 -15.82
N PHE A 122 5.87 -12.26 -14.72
CA PHE A 122 5.52 -11.04 -13.98
C PHE A 122 4.09 -11.06 -13.43
N THR A 123 3.83 -11.97 -12.54
CA THR A 123 2.50 -12.22 -11.97
C THR A 123 2.19 -11.44 -10.69
N ASP A 124 2.90 -10.34 -10.43
CA ASP A 124 2.57 -9.44 -9.33
C ASP A 124 1.23 -8.74 -9.62
N TYR A 125 0.26 -8.91 -8.74
CA TYR A 125 -1.03 -8.24 -8.89
C TYR A 125 -0.88 -6.72 -8.78
N ALA A 126 -1.66 -5.99 -9.58
CA ALA A 126 -1.73 -4.54 -9.46
C ALA A 126 -2.81 -4.15 -8.43
N PRO A 127 -2.43 -3.66 -7.24
CA PRO A 127 -3.40 -3.21 -6.25
C PRO A 127 -4.03 -1.90 -6.72
N VAL A 128 -5.36 -1.89 -6.82
CA VAL A 128 -6.15 -0.70 -7.22
C VAL A 128 -6.65 0.03 -5.99
N ILE A 129 -7.27 -0.70 -5.04
CA ILE A 129 -7.75 -0.15 -3.76
C ILE A 129 -7.27 -1.06 -2.63
N ARG A 130 -6.65 -0.48 -1.62
CA ARG A 130 -6.21 -1.19 -0.43
C ARG A 130 -6.87 -0.64 0.83
N TYR A 131 -7.06 -1.51 1.81
CA TYR A 131 -7.65 -1.16 3.09
C TYR A 131 -6.91 0.00 3.78
N ALA A 132 -5.57 0.02 3.72
CA ALA A 132 -4.77 1.14 4.22
C ALA A 132 -5.16 2.48 3.60
N GLU A 133 -5.47 2.51 2.30
CA GLU A 133 -5.91 3.73 1.61
C GLU A 133 -7.27 4.20 2.12
N VAL A 134 -8.23 3.28 2.29
CA VAL A 134 -9.55 3.63 2.84
C VAL A 134 -9.43 4.17 4.27
N MET A 135 -8.55 3.59 5.08
CA MET A 135 -8.26 4.10 6.43
C MET A 135 -7.69 5.53 6.40
N LEU A 136 -6.76 5.83 5.50
CA LEU A 136 -6.17 7.17 5.37
C LEU A 136 -7.17 8.18 4.82
N ASN A 137 -7.99 7.79 3.85
CA ASN A 137 -9.07 8.63 3.32
C ASN A 137 -10.13 8.95 4.40
N LEU A 138 -10.45 7.97 5.25
CA LEU A 138 -11.34 8.18 6.39
C LEU A 138 -10.70 9.12 7.42
N ALA A 139 -9.41 8.95 7.72
CA ALA A 139 -8.68 9.82 8.63
C ALA A 139 -8.67 11.27 8.15
N GLU A 140 -8.38 11.50 6.86
CA GLU A 140 -8.43 12.83 6.26
C GLU A 140 -9.85 13.42 6.32
N ALA A 141 -10.86 12.65 5.91
CA ALA A 141 -12.23 13.14 5.91
C ALA A 141 -12.71 13.51 7.32
N LEU A 142 -12.38 12.71 8.33
CA LEU A 142 -12.67 13.02 9.73
C LEU A 142 -11.94 14.28 10.22
N ALA A 143 -10.68 14.45 9.89
CA ALA A 143 -9.91 15.63 10.26
C ALA A 143 -10.47 16.92 9.62
N ARG A 144 -10.97 16.83 8.39
CA ARG A 144 -11.53 17.98 7.67
C ARG A 144 -13.00 18.29 8.04
N THR A 145 -13.70 17.38 8.66
CA THR A 145 -15.08 17.58 9.12
C THR A 145 -15.18 18.06 10.57
N ASN A 146 -14.10 18.00 11.33
CA ASN A 146 -14.04 18.38 12.74
C ASN A 146 -13.23 19.67 12.94
N ALA A 147 -13.67 20.51 13.86
CA ALA A 147 -13.00 21.75 14.20
C ALA A 147 -11.75 21.58 15.10
N GLY A 148 -11.36 20.34 15.43
CA GLY A 148 -10.24 20.03 16.30
C GLY A 148 -9.65 18.66 16.02
N VAL A 149 -8.76 18.20 16.89
CA VAL A 149 -8.14 16.87 16.77
C VAL A 149 -9.21 15.79 16.90
N ASN A 150 -9.31 14.95 15.86
CA ASN A 150 -10.21 13.80 15.87
C ASN A 150 -9.43 12.55 16.29
N ALA A 151 -9.78 11.98 17.44
CA ALA A 151 -9.09 10.81 18.01
C ALA A 151 -9.11 9.59 17.08
N LYS A 152 -10.25 9.33 16.38
CA LYS A 152 -10.32 8.24 15.40
C LYS A 152 -9.41 8.50 14.20
N ALA A 153 -9.37 9.73 13.68
CA ALA A 153 -8.48 10.10 12.57
C ALA A 153 -7.02 9.86 12.93
N LEU A 154 -6.60 10.28 14.12
CA LEU A 154 -5.25 10.06 14.62
C LEU A 154 -4.93 8.56 14.80
N ALA A 155 -5.87 7.80 15.36
CA ALA A 155 -5.69 6.35 15.54
C ALA A 155 -5.56 5.61 14.20
N LEU A 156 -6.35 5.98 13.18
CA LEU A 156 -6.27 5.40 11.82
C LEU A 156 -4.90 5.70 11.18
N LEU A 157 -4.45 6.95 11.26
CA LEU A 157 -3.17 7.37 10.72
C LEU A 157 -2.01 6.61 11.40
N ASN A 158 -2.04 6.52 12.73
CA ASN A 158 -1.05 5.78 13.50
C ASN A 158 -1.06 4.28 13.18
N ALA A 159 -2.22 3.65 13.03
CA ALA A 159 -2.31 2.23 12.69
C ALA A 159 -1.63 1.91 11.34
N VAL A 160 -1.82 2.76 10.34
CA VAL A 160 -1.16 2.59 9.03
C VAL A 160 0.34 2.86 9.13
N ARG A 161 0.74 3.90 9.87
CA ARG A 161 2.14 4.27 10.03
C ARG A 161 2.93 3.24 10.84
N GLN A 162 2.45 2.89 12.02
CA GLN A 162 3.15 2.03 12.97
C GLN A 162 3.37 0.60 12.45
N ARG A 163 2.58 0.15 11.50
CA ARG A 163 2.83 -1.10 10.80
C ARG A 163 4.21 -1.13 10.12
N SER A 164 4.68 0.01 9.63
CA SER A 164 5.92 0.13 8.85
C SER A 164 7.01 0.91 9.57
N ASP A 165 6.64 1.79 10.49
CA ASP A 165 7.52 2.66 11.25
C ASP A 165 6.97 2.82 12.67
N ALA A 166 7.74 2.47 13.69
CA ALA A 166 7.30 2.47 15.09
C ALA A 166 6.95 3.86 15.65
N LEU A 167 7.18 4.94 14.90
CA LEU A 167 6.86 6.29 15.36
C LEU A 167 5.34 6.52 15.38
N THR A 168 4.89 7.12 16.48
CA THR A 168 3.55 7.72 16.60
C THR A 168 3.56 9.19 16.17
N ILE A 169 2.37 9.67 15.77
CA ILE A 169 2.13 11.09 15.50
C ILE A 169 1.38 11.67 16.68
#